data_586d9b1f41acae59240ae768dcddbb2f
#
_entry.id   586d9b1f41acae59240ae768dcddbb2f
#
_cell.length_a   1.000
_cell.length_b   1.000
_cell.length_c   1.000
_cell.angle_alpha   90.00
_cell.angle_beta   90.00
_cell.angle_gamma   90.00
#
_symmetry.space_group_name_H-M   'P 1'
#
loop_
_entity.id
_entity.type
_entity.pdbx_description
1 polymer ?
#
loop_
_entity_poly.entity_id
_entity_poly.type
_entity_poly.pdbx_seq_one_letter_code
_entity_poly.pdbx_strand_id
1 'polypeptide(L)'
;MSPGALIIIPAPLGDSGTAAVLPDAVLATVRSLERFIAEDAKSARAFLKSVGMNQPLAQIEIHTLNEHTDVARLPELLAPLLAGARIGLLSEAGYPAVADPGAELIAAAHAHGVRVVPLVGPSALLLALAASGLNGQRFCFHGYLPVQDHARAAALMELEDRSRRDAATQIFIETPYRNNQLLETLLRTCAADTLLCIATDLTLAGESVRTQAVAGWKAALPDINRRPTVFLLQAQGSAFSAPTGKTSHAATPPRSRPRSGARSARRGFPSE
;
A
#
# COMPACT_ATOMS: atom_id res chain seq x y z
N MET A 1 3.26 13.93 33.43
CA MET A 1 4.02 13.01 32.59
C MET A 1 3.51 13.16 31.16
N SER A 2 4.40 13.26 30.16
CA SER A 2 3.95 13.24 28.77
C SER A 2 3.27 11.90 28.48
N PRO A 3 2.11 11.87 27.78
CA PRO A 3 1.45 10.63 27.46
C PRO A 3 2.37 9.75 26.58
N GLY A 4 2.32 8.45 26.79
CA GLY A 4 3.00 7.49 25.96
C GLY A 4 2.53 7.52 24.51
N ALA A 5 3.26 6.89 23.61
CA ALA A 5 2.88 6.84 22.21
C ALA A 5 3.17 5.46 21.59
N LEU A 6 2.20 4.93 20.87
CA LEU A 6 2.37 3.77 20.01
C LEU A 6 2.75 4.26 18.60
N ILE A 7 3.95 3.90 18.16
CA ILE A 7 4.53 4.36 16.89
C ILE A 7 4.37 3.22 15.89
N ILE A 8 3.55 3.42 14.85
CA ILE A 8 3.31 2.43 13.80
C ILE A 8 4.44 2.58 12.77
N ILE A 9 5.31 1.57 12.69
CA ILE A 9 6.53 1.64 11.90
C ILE A 9 6.38 0.73 10.67
N PRO A 10 6.37 1.29 9.47
CA PRO A 10 6.39 0.48 8.25
C PRO A 10 7.77 -0.17 8.07
N ALA A 11 7.77 -1.42 7.61
CA ALA A 11 8.96 -2.15 7.21
C ALA A 11 9.14 -2.15 5.68
N PRO A 12 10.37 -2.33 5.15
CA PRO A 12 10.56 -2.60 3.73
C PRO A 12 9.76 -3.82 3.26
N LEU A 13 9.38 -3.85 1.98
CA LEU A 13 8.62 -4.97 1.40
C LEU A 13 9.52 -6.18 1.05
N GLY A 14 10.81 -6.06 1.28
CA GLY A 14 11.84 -7.08 1.04
C GLY A 14 13.24 -6.46 1.13
N ASP A 15 14.23 -7.09 0.54
CA ASP A 15 15.64 -6.70 0.66
C ASP A 15 16.04 -5.48 -0.20
N SER A 16 15.22 -4.44 -0.24
CA SER A 16 15.54 -3.17 -0.94
C SER A 16 16.45 -2.23 -0.15
N GLY A 17 16.74 -2.58 1.11
CA GLY A 17 17.43 -1.70 2.05
C GLY A 17 16.50 -0.64 2.68
N THR A 18 16.64 -0.41 3.99
CA THR A 18 15.76 0.51 4.73
C THR A 18 15.85 1.94 4.23
N ALA A 19 17.05 2.44 3.93
CA ALA A 19 17.27 3.81 3.46
C ALA A 19 16.71 4.08 2.05
N ALA A 20 16.43 3.05 1.26
CA ALA A 20 15.85 3.21 -0.07
C ALA A 20 14.35 3.51 -0.03
N VAL A 21 13.65 3.07 1.02
CA VAL A 21 12.18 3.11 1.10
C VAL A 21 11.63 3.85 2.32
N LEU A 22 12.47 4.14 3.32
CA LEU A 22 12.08 4.87 4.52
C LEU A 22 12.76 6.23 4.58
N PRO A 23 12.00 7.33 4.81
CA PRO A 23 12.57 8.67 4.99
C PRO A 23 13.50 8.76 6.21
N ASP A 24 14.52 9.62 6.15
CA ASP A 24 15.47 9.85 7.26
C ASP A 24 14.79 10.19 8.59
N ALA A 25 13.71 10.98 8.55
CA ALA A 25 12.93 11.32 9.73
C ALA A 25 12.28 10.09 10.40
N VAL A 26 11.87 9.09 9.59
CA VAL A 26 11.36 7.81 10.08
C VAL A 26 12.49 7.02 10.72
N LEU A 27 13.63 6.89 10.05
CA LEU A 27 14.81 6.20 10.58
C LEU A 27 15.29 6.85 11.88
N ALA A 28 15.33 8.18 11.96
CA ALA A 28 15.69 8.91 13.17
C ALA A 28 14.69 8.62 14.32
N THR A 29 13.39 8.57 14.02
CA THR A 29 12.37 8.22 15.01
C THR A 29 12.59 6.80 15.53
N VAL A 30 12.77 5.82 14.64
CA VAL A 30 13.02 4.41 15.01
C VAL A 30 14.25 4.28 15.90
N ARG A 31 15.37 4.95 15.54
CA ARG A 31 16.63 4.95 16.32
C ARG A 31 16.48 5.50 17.73
N SER A 32 15.46 6.33 17.99
CA SER A 32 15.18 6.92 19.31
C SER A 32 14.35 6.03 20.24
N LEU A 33 13.87 4.89 19.75
CA LEU A 33 13.02 3.97 20.52
C LEU A 33 13.85 2.86 21.16
N GLU A 34 13.43 2.44 22.37
CA GLU A 34 14.08 1.39 23.16
C GLU A 34 13.22 0.13 23.25
N ARG A 35 11.93 0.26 22.93
CA ARG A 35 10.92 -0.80 23.06
C ARG A 35 10.16 -0.98 21.78
N PHE A 36 9.95 -2.25 21.42
CA PHE A 36 9.20 -2.63 20.23
C PHE A 36 8.24 -3.76 20.52
N ILE A 37 7.16 -3.79 19.78
CA ILE A 37 6.24 -4.91 19.65
C ILE A 37 6.31 -5.34 18.20
N ALA A 38 6.53 -6.63 17.94
CA ALA A 38 6.72 -7.15 16.60
C ALA A 38 6.07 -8.52 16.44
N GLU A 39 5.74 -8.87 15.21
CA GLU A 39 5.20 -10.19 14.88
C GLU A 39 6.22 -11.30 15.14
N ASP A 40 7.47 -11.10 14.71
CA ASP A 40 8.62 -11.98 14.95
C ASP A 40 9.83 -11.20 15.46
N ALA A 41 10.39 -11.64 16.57
CA ALA A 41 11.51 -10.96 17.21
C ALA A 41 12.83 -11.04 16.39
N LYS A 42 13.01 -12.07 15.55
CA LYS A 42 14.21 -12.24 14.73
C LYS A 42 14.17 -11.27 13.55
N SER A 43 13.05 -11.21 12.84
CA SER A 43 12.80 -10.25 11.74
C SER A 43 12.93 -8.82 12.25
N ALA A 44 12.35 -8.51 13.41
CA ALA A 44 12.46 -7.20 14.05
C ALA A 44 13.93 -6.81 14.33
N ARG A 45 14.74 -7.73 14.90
CA ARG A 45 16.17 -7.47 15.13
C ARG A 45 16.94 -7.25 13.84
N ALA A 46 16.62 -7.99 12.77
CA ALA A 46 17.23 -7.80 11.45
C ALA A 46 16.90 -6.40 10.89
N PHE A 47 15.65 -5.98 10.98
CA PHE A 47 15.22 -4.63 10.59
C PHE A 47 15.93 -3.56 11.42
N LEU A 48 15.92 -3.65 12.75
CA LEU A 48 16.57 -2.67 13.64
C LEU A 48 18.08 -2.60 13.39
N LYS A 49 18.74 -3.72 13.06
CA LYS A 49 20.13 -3.74 12.63
C LYS A 49 20.35 -2.95 11.34
N SER A 50 19.47 -3.12 10.36
CA SER A 50 19.54 -2.39 9.08
C SER A 50 19.26 -0.88 9.22
N VAL A 51 18.43 -0.49 10.19
CA VAL A 51 18.18 0.92 10.56
C VAL A 51 19.42 1.57 11.18
N GLY A 52 20.28 0.80 11.84
CA GLY A 52 21.45 1.31 12.56
C GLY A 52 21.05 2.01 13.87
N MET A 53 20.59 1.23 14.84
CA MET A 53 20.15 1.75 16.14
C MET A 53 21.27 2.48 16.88
N ASN A 54 20.89 3.52 17.65
CA ASN A 54 21.85 4.30 18.46
C ASN A 54 22.39 3.51 19.67
N GLN A 55 21.70 2.44 20.06
CA GLN A 55 22.06 1.60 21.22
C GLN A 55 22.26 0.15 20.78
N PRO A 56 23.01 -0.65 21.58
CA PRO A 56 23.19 -2.07 21.29
C PRO A 56 21.86 -2.81 21.20
N LEU A 57 21.69 -3.67 20.20
CA LEU A 57 20.45 -4.44 19.98
C LEU A 57 20.08 -5.33 21.19
N ALA A 58 21.07 -5.74 22.00
CA ALA A 58 20.83 -6.51 23.22
C ALA A 58 20.10 -5.74 24.32
N GLN A 59 20.11 -4.40 24.27
CA GLN A 59 19.42 -3.52 25.22
C GLN A 59 18.02 -3.15 24.75
N ILE A 60 17.65 -3.49 23.51
CA ILE A 60 16.32 -3.22 22.96
C ILE A 60 15.35 -4.30 23.42
N GLU A 61 14.28 -3.87 24.06
CA GLU A 61 13.18 -4.72 24.49
C GLU A 61 12.24 -4.99 23.32
N ILE A 62 12.01 -6.27 22.99
CA ILE A 62 11.10 -6.68 21.90
C ILE A 62 10.09 -7.68 22.45
N HIS A 63 8.81 -7.31 22.42
CA HIS A 63 7.69 -8.18 22.75
C HIS A 63 7.08 -8.73 21.47
N THR A 64 6.62 -9.99 21.52
CA THR A 64 5.97 -10.62 20.36
C THR A 64 4.45 -10.44 20.42
N LEU A 65 3.87 -10.02 19.27
CA LEU A 65 2.44 -9.96 19.01
C LEU A 65 2.18 -10.55 17.63
N ASN A 66 1.72 -11.81 17.60
CA ASN A 66 1.42 -12.55 16.38
C ASN A 66 0.01 -13.16 16.43
N GLU A 67 -0.41 -13.87 15.39
CA GLU A 67 -1.73 -14.51 15.29
C GLU A 67 -2.03 -15.53 16.39
N HIS A 68 -1.00 -16.06 17.08
CA HIS A 68 -1.12 -17.00 18.19
C HIS A 68 -1.11 -16.30 19.56
N THR A 69 -0.92 -14.99 19.59
CA THR A 69 -0.86 -14.23 20.85
C THR A 69 -2.26 -14.11 21.44
N ASP A 70 -2.43 -14.61 22.66
CA ASP A 70 -3.69 -14.51 23.38
C ASP A 70 -4.04 -13.03 23.62
N VAL A 71 -5.29 -12.67 23.32
CA VAL A 71 -5.86 -11.32 23.57
C VAL A 71 -5.72 -10.94 25.05
N ALA A 72 -5.72 -11.92 25.98
CA ALA A 72 -5.48 -11.70 27.39
C ALA A 72 -4.11 -11.05 27.71
N ARG A 73 -3.14 -11.10 26.79
CA ARG A 73 -1.83 -10.46 26.94
C ARG A 73 -1.80 -8.98 26.51
N LEU A 74 -2.85 -8.48 25.85
CA LEU A 74 -2.90 -7.07 25.44
C LEU A 74 -2.70 -6.07 26.60
N PRO A 75 -3.25 -6.28 27.82
CA PRO A 75 -2.99 -5.40 28.94
C PRO A 75 -1.51 -5.30 29.31
N GLU A 76 -0.73 -6.38 29.18
CA GLU A 76 0.72 -6.39 29.45
C GLU A 76 1.47 -5.51 28.43
N LEU A 77 1.09 -5.58 27.15
CA LEU A 77 1.68 -4.76 26.09
C LEU A 77 1.26 -3.29 26.19
N LEU A 78 0.06 -3.03 26.71
CA LEU A 78 -0.48 -1.69 26.87
C LEU A 78 0.07 -0.96 28.11
N ALA A 79 0.38 -1.69 29.19
CA ALA A 79 0.79 -1.10 30.47
C ALA A 79 1.98 -0.13 30.36
N PRO A 80 3.07 -0.40 29.61
CA PRO A 80 4.16 0.55 29.47
C PRO A 80 3.74 1.83 28.71
N LEU A 81 2.83 1.71 27.74
CA LEU A 81 2.28 2.87 27.01
C LEU A 81 1.49 3.78 27.96
N LEU A 82 0.69 3.18 28.85
CA LEU A 82 -0.06 3.92 29.89
C LEU A 82 0.87 4.60 30.90
N ALA A 83 2.03 3.99 31.17
CA ALA A 83 3.07 4.56 32.01
C ALA A 83 3.90 5.66 31.32
N GLY A 84 3.58 6.03 30.07
CA GLY A 84 4.25 7.12 29.35
C GLY A 84 5.36 6.67 28.39
N ALA A 85 5.56 5.37 28.19
CA ALA A 85 6.56 4.86 27.26
C ALA A 85 6.19 5.12 25.79
N ARG A 86 7.22 5.27 24.94
CA ARG A 86 7.10 5.26 23.48
C ARG A 86 7.49 3.87 22.97
N ILE A 87 6.60 3.22 22.26
CA ILE A 87 6.82 1.84 21.78
C ILE A 87 6.57 1.78 20.26
N GLY A 88 7.49 1.16 19.52
CA GLY A 88 7.34 0.89 18.11
C GLY A 88 6.55 -0.38 17.85
N LEU A 89 5.56 -0.36 16.97
CA LEU A 89 4.88 -1.55 16.46
C LEU A 89 5.41 -1.85 15.05
N LEU A 90 5.88 -3.09 14.84
CA LEU A 90 6.52 -3.58 13.60
C LEU A 90 5.79 -4.80 13.06
N SER A 91 5.67 -4.92 11.74
CA SER A 91 5.38 -6.15 11.02
C SER A 91 6.61 -6.64 10.24
N GLU A 92 6.50 -7.77 9.56
CA GLU A 92 7.60 -8.29 8.75
C GLU A 92 7.81 -7.48 7.46
N ALA A 93 6.71 -6.97 6.85
CA ALA A 93 6.76 -6.16 5.65
C ALA A 93 5.58 -5.17 5.59
N GLY A 94 5.81 -3.96 5.08
CA GLY A 94 4.76 -2.95 4.96
C GLY A 94 4.29 -2.39 6.30
N TYR A 95 2.99 -2.16 6.45
CA TYR A 95 2.41 -1.60 7.67
C TYR A 95 1.87 -2.67 8.60
N PRO A 96 2.21 -2.64 9.91
CA PRO A 96 1.55 -3.48 10.91
C PRO A 96 0.05 -3.19 10.95
N ALA A 97 -0.73 -4.19 11.34
CA ALA A 97 -2.19 -4.18 11.35
C ALA A 97 -2.88 -4.09 9.97
N VAL A 98 -2.12 -4.15 8.87
CA VAL A 98 -2.67 -4.25 7.51
C VAL A 98 -2.32 -5.62 6.93
N ALA A 99 -3.25 -6.55 6.99
CA ALA A 99 -3.09 -8.00 6.76
C ALA A 99 -2.21 -8.73 7.79
N ASP A 100 -1.76 -8.01 8.82
CA ASP A 100 -0.85 -8.44 9.87
C ASP A 100 -1.47 -8.20 11.26
N PRO A 101 -0.95 -8.82 12.34
CA PRO A 101 -1.37 -8.56 13.69
C PRO A 101 -1.14 -7.10 14.14
N GLY A 102 -1.94 -6.64 15.14
CA GLY A 102 -1.74 -5.33 15.78
C GLY A 102 -2.99 -4.45 15.87
N ALA A 103 -4.05 -4.76 15.11
CA ALA A 103 -5.27 -3.95 15.11
C ALA A 103 -5.90 -3.85 16.52
N GLU A 104 -5.92 -4.94 17.27
CA GLU A 104 -6.48 -4.99 18.64
C GLU A 104 -5.64 -4.13 19.60
N LEU A 105 -4.31 -4.14 19.50
CA LEU A 105 -3.44 -3.29 20.31
C LEU A 105 -3.65 -1.82 20.00
N ILE A 106 -3.78 -1.48 18.71
CA ILE A 106 -4.07 -0.10 18.27
C ILE A 106 -5.43 0.36 18.79
N ALA A 107 -6.46 -0.51 18.70
CA ALA A 107 -7.79 -0.21 19.22
C ALA A 107 -7.76 -0.01 20.75
N ALA A 108 -7.04 -0.87 21.49
CA ALA A 108 -6.85 -0.71 22.92
C ALA A 108 -6.09 0.58 23.28
N ALA A 109 -5.06 0.94 22.53
CA ALA A 109 -4.32 2.19 22.69
C ALA A 109 -5.26 3.41 22.55
N HIS A 110 -6.09 3.44 21.51
CA HIS A 110 -7.11 4.48 21.32
C HIS A 110 -8.13 4.52 22.47
N ALA A 111 -8.64 3.37 22.90
CA ALA A 111 -9.62 3.28 23.99
C ALA A 111 -9.10 3.84 25.32
N HIS A 112 -7.77 3.81 25.52
CA HIS A 112 -7.12 4.34 26.72
C HIS A 112 -6.45 5.71 26.53
N GLY A 113 -6.72 6.39 25.42
CA GLY A 113 -6.19 7.73 25.15
C GLY A 113 -4.67 7.78 24.86
N VAL A 114 -4.06 6.63 24.55
CA VAL A 114 -2.66 6.57 24.09
C VAL A 114 -2.56 7.14 22.69
N ARG A 115 -1.60 8.03 22.47
CA ARG A 115 -1.36 8.60 21.14
C ARG A 115 -0.84 7.51 20.18
N VAL A 116 -1.51 7.34 19.05
CA VAL A 116 -1.05 6.47 17.95
C VAL A 116 -0.45 7.35 16.85
N VAL A 117 0.78 7.03 16.44
CA VAL A 117 1.56 7.83 15.48
C VAL A 117 1.97 6.96 14.30
N PRO A 118 1.29 7.04 13.15
CA PRO A 118 1.73 6.33 11.95
C PRO A 118 2.95 7.05 11.34
N LEU A 119 3.99 6.29 11.00
CA LEU A 119 5.14 6.79 10.26
C LEU A 119 4.96 6.53 8.75
N VAL A 120 5.61 7.34 7.93
CA VAL A 120 5.55 7.22 6.47
C VAL A 120 6.43 6.07 5.99
N GLY A 121 5.93 5.24 5.07
CA GLY A 121 6.69 4.15 4.47
C GLY A 121 5.93 3.38 3.39
N PRO A 122 6.50 2.30 2.87
CA PRO A 122 5.92 1.55 1.77
C PRO A 122 4.68 0.76 2.20
N SER A 123 3.71 0.66 1.29
CA SER A 123 2.56 -0.23 1.36
C SER A 123 2.41 -0.94 0.02
N ALA A 124 2.52 -2.26 -0.01
CA ALA A 124 2.37 -3.03 -1.23
C ALA A 124 1.01 -2.77 -1.91
N LEU A 125 -0.05 -2.65 -1.11
CA LEU A 125 -1.42 -2.43 -1.60
C LEU A 125 -1.55 -1.09 -2.32
N LEU A 126 -1.04 0.00 -1.70
CA LEU A 126 -1.16 1.34 -2.27
C LEU A 126 -0.20 1.54 -3.44
N LEU A 127 1.00 0.97 -3.40
CA LEU A 127 1.94 1.00 -4.53
C LEU A 127 1.36 0.26 -5.74
N ALA A 128 0.81 -0.94 -5.53
CA ALA A 128 0.13 -1.70 -6.56
C ALA A 128 -1.06 -0.93 -7.16
N LEU A 129 -1.91 -0.35 -6.32
CA LEU A 129 -3.08 0.41 -6.76
C LEU A 129 -2.66 1.65 -7.57
N ALA A 130 -1.70 2.43 -7.08
CA ALA A 130 -1.20 3.63 -7.75
C ALA A 130 -0.59 3.33 -9.13
N ALA A 131 0.08 2.18 -9.27
CA ALA A 131 0.72 1.76 -10.52
C ALA A 131 -0.21 0.98 -11.46
N SER A 132 -1.38 0.52 -10.98
CA SER A 132 -2.27 -0.37 -11.73
C SER A 132 -3.02 0.30 -12.88
N GLY A 133 -3.27 1.61 -12.81
CA GLY A 133 -4.18 2.32 -13.72
C GLY A 133 -5.66 1.99 -13.52
N LEU A 134 -6.02 1.26 -12.45
CA LEU A 134 -7.39 0.96 -12.07
C LEU A 134 -7.99 2.08 -11.19
N ASN A 135 -9.27 1.94 -10.79
CA ASN A 135 -9.95 2.97 -10.00
C ASN A 135 -9.35 3.10 -8.58
N GLY A 136 -8.60 4.19 -8.35
CA GLY A 136 -8.01 4.52 -7.05
C GLY A 136 -8.93 5.29 -6.10
N GLN A 137 -10.13 5.72 -6.53
CA GLN A 137 -11.10 6.42 -5.68
C GLN A 137 -12.04 5.44 -4.96
N ARG A 138 -12.29 4.28 -5.57
CA ARG A 138 -13.12 3.22 -5.01
C ARG A 138 -12.36 1.91 -5.10
N PHE A 139 -11.95 1.40 -3.97
CA PHE A 139 -11.27 0.12 -3.88
C PHE A 139 -11.60 -0.58 -2.55
N CYS A 140 -11.47 -1.89 -2.54
CA CYS A 140 -11.63 -2.70 -1.36
C CYS A 140 -10.50 -3.74 -1.28
N PHE A 141 -9.87 -3.84 -0.12
CA PHE A 141 -8.90 -4.89 0.17
C PHE A 141 -9.59 -6.05 0.89
N HIS A 142 -9.35 -7.27 0.43
CA HIS A 142 -10.01 -8.50 0.89
C HIS A 142 -9.06 -9.45 1.63
N GLY A 143 -7.78 -9.07 1.81
CA GLY A 143 -6.79 -9.97 2.40
C GLY A 143 -6.54 -11.20 1.53
N TYR A 144 -6.49 -12.37 2.17
CA TYR A 144 -6.33 -13.67 1.53
C TYR A 144 -7.68 -14.25 1.10
N LEU A 145 -7.72 -14.81 -0.10
CA LEU A 145 -8.90 -15.54 -0.57
C LEU A 145 -8.90 -16.99 -0.04
N PRO A 146 -10.05 -17.69 -0.09
CA PRO A 146 -10.14 -19.08 0.40
C PRO A 146 -9.11 -20.01 -0.28
N VAL A 147 -8.49 -20.88 0.51
CA VAL A 147 -7.48 -21.82 0.04
C VAL A 147 -8.08 -22.88 -0.89
N GLN A 148 -9.31 -23.33 -0.60
CA GLN A 148 -10.00 -24.36 -1.37
C GLN A 148 -10.45 -23.81 -2.72
N ASP A 149 -10.16 -24.53 -3.80
CA ASP A 149 -10.34 -24.06 -5.19
C ASP A 149 -11.78 -23.63 -5.50
N HIS A 150 -12.78 -24.43 -5.11
CA HIS A 150 -14.19 -24.09 -5.35
C HIS A 150 -14.65 -22.85 -4.58
N ALA A 151 -14.20 -22.69 -3.32
CA ALA A 151 -14.52 -21.53 -2.50
C ALA A 151 -13.80 -20.26 -3.01
N ARG A 152 -12.55 -20.41 -3.47
CA ARG A 152 -11.78 -19.35 -4.11
C ARG A 152 -12.41 -18.87 -5.41
N ALA A 153 -12.88 -19.82 -6.26
CA ALA A 153 -13.60 -19.48 -7.49
C ALA A 153 -14.91 -18.74 -7.20
N ALA A 154 -15.69 -19.18 -6.20
CA ALA A 154 -16.91 -18.48 -5.78
C ALA A 154 -16.61 -17.07 -5.27
N ALA A 155 -15.57 -16.90 -4.44
CA ALA A 155 -15.15 -15.60 -3.95
C ALA A 155 -14.74 -14.65 -5.10
N LEU A 156 -13.99 -15.15 -6.09
CA LEU A 156 -13.58 -14.36 -7.26
C LEU A 156 -14.77 -13.89 -8.09
N MET A 157 -15.79 -14.75 -8.31
CA MET A 157 -17.03 -14.35 -8.99
C MET A 157 -17.75 -13.24 -8.22
N GLU A 158 -17.85 -13.37 -6.89
CA GLU A 158 -18.45 -12.33 -6.05
C GLU A 158 -17.69 -11.00 -6.12
N LEU A 159 -16.35 -11.04 -6.08
CA LEU A 159 -15.51 -9.86 -6.20
C LEU A 159 -15.67 -9.19 -7.57
N GLU A 160 -15.74 -9.96 -8.63
CA GLU A 160 -15.98 -9.44 -9.98
C GLU A 160 -17.35 -8.77 -10.09
N ASP A 161 -18.39 -9.38 -9.54
CA ASP A 161 -19.74 -8.79 -9.50
C ASP A 161 -19.81 -7.52 -8.65
N ARG A 162 -19.14 -7.50 -7.49
CA ARG A 162 -18.97 -6.28 -6.67
C ARG A 162 -18.24 -5.19 -7.45
N SER A 163 -17.14 -5.55 -8.10
CA SER A 163 -16.38 -4.60 -8.93
C SER A 163 -17.25 -3.95 -10.00
N ARG A 164 -18.07 -4.76 -10.70
CA ARG A 164 -18.98 -4.29 -11.75
C ARG A 164 -20.06 -3.37 -11.20
N ARG A 165 -20.70 -3.76 -10.10
CA ARG A 165 -21.78 -3.01 -9.47
C ARG A 165 -21.32 -1.69 -8.88
N ASP A 166 -20.19 -1.70 -8.18
CA ASP A 166 -19.73 -0.55 -7.38
C ASP A 166 -18.68 0.29 -8.13
N ALA A 167 -18.27 -0.12 -9.34
CA ALA A 167 -17.18 0.45 -10.14
C ALA A 167 -15.88 0.58 -9.31
N ALA A 168 -15.59 -0.44 -8.47
CA ALA A 168 -14.52 -0.41 -7.49
C ALA A 168 -13.44 -1.46 -7.81
N THR A 169 -12.18 -1.11 -7.57
CA THR A 169 -11.06 -2.05 -7.65
C THR A 169 -11.08 -3.00 -6.44
N GLN A 170 -11.01 -4.29 -6.71
CA GLN A 170 -10.91 -5.33 -5.68
C GLN A 170 -9.43 -5.74 -5.57
N ILE A 171 -8.86 -5.60 -4.37
CA ILE A 171 -7.45 -5.90 -4.08
C ILE A 171 -7.40 -7.12 -3.16
N PHE A 172 -6.53 -8.07 -3.47
CA PHE A 172 -6.31 -9.26 -2.64
C PHE A 172 -4.88 -9.77 -2.80
N ILE A 173 -4.46 -10.60 -1.86
CA ILE A 173 -3.12 -11.17 -1.81
C ILE A 173 -3.19 -12.68 -1.62
N GLU A 174 -2.07 -13.34 -1.87
CA GLU A 174 -1.89 -14.74 -1.58
C GLU A 174 -0.46 -14.98 -1.06
N THR A 175 -0.27 -16.10 -0.39
CA THR A 175 1.09 -16.54 -0.03
C THR A 175 1.89 -16.85 -1.30
N PRO A 176 3.18 -16.46 -1.35
CA PRO A 176 3.96 -16.52 -2.60
C PRO A 176 3.97 -17.88 -3.30
N TYR A 177 3.94 -18.97 -2.54
CA TYR A 177 3.94 -20.35 -3.10
C TYR A 177 2.58 -20.77 -3.68
N ARG A 178 1.47 -20.05 -3.45
CA ARG A 178 0.14 -20.30 -4.01
C ARG A 178 -0.28 -19.33 -5.11
N ASN A 179 0.56 -18.35 -5.44
CA ASN A 179 0.24 -17.33 -6.46
C ASN A 179 -0.19 -17.92 -7.79
N ASN A 180 0.51 -18.95 -8.28
CA ASN A 180 0.16 -19.60 -9.56
C ASN A 180 -1.22 -20.24 -9.51
N GLN A 181 -1.58 -20.91 -8.41
CA GLN A 181 -2.91 -21.51 -8.24
C GLN A 181 -4.03 -20.46 -8.22
N LEU A 182 -3.78 -19.32 -7.55
CA LEU A 182 -4.71 -18.20 -7.56
C LEU A 182 -4.87 -17.63 -8.97
N LEU A 183 -3.78 -17.42 -9.69
CA LEU A 183 -3.80 -16.92 -11.06
C LEU A 183 -4.56 -17.88 -11.98
N GLU A 184 -4.31 -19.17 -11.92
CA GLU A 184 -5.06 -20.17 -12.69
C GLU A 184 -6.57 -20.12 -12.42
N THR A 185 -6.97 -19.98 -11.14
CA THR A 185 -8.38 -19.84 -10.76
C THR A 185 -8.97 -18.55 -11.32
N LEU A 186 -8.27 -17.42 -11.22
CA LEU A 186 -8.66 -16.14 -11.80
C LEU A 186 -8.94 -16.24 -13.30
N LEU A 187 -7.99 -16.79 -14.04
CA LEU A 187 -8.08 -16.90 -15.50
C LEU A 187 -9.21 -17.81 -15.96
N ARG A 188 -9.57 -18.82 -15.17
CA ARG A 188 -10.68 -19.72 -15.45
C ARG A 188 -12.03 -19.12 -15.10
N THR A 189 -12.10 -18.31 -14.04
CA THR A 189 -13.35 -17.88 -13.39
C THR A 189 -13.83 -16.53 -13.87
N CYS A 190 -12.91 -15.55 -14.01
CA CYS A 190 -13.30 -14.19 -14.35
C CYS A 190 -13.56 -13.99 -15.83
N ALA A 191 -14.41 -13.01 -16.17
CA ALA A 191 -14.75 -12.65 -17.54
C ALA A 191 -13.50 -12.22 -18.33
N ALA A 192 -13.53 -12.48 -19.63
CA ALA A 192 -12.38 -12.28 -20.53
C ALA A 192 -11.93 -10.80 -20.63
N ASP A 193 -12.84 -9.87 -20.45
CA ASP A 193 -12.67 -8.42 -20.53
C ASP A 193 -12.38 -7.76 -19.16
N THR A 194 -12.52 -8.48 -18.07
CA THR A 194 -12.18 -7.98 -16.73
C THR A 194 -10.68 -7.64 -16.68
N LEU A 195 -10.37 -6.44 -16.18
CA LEU A 195 -8.99 -6.00 -16.00
C LEU A 195 -8.39 -6.66 -14.76
N LEU A 196 -7.22 -7.26 -14.95
CA LEU A 196 -6.41 -7.84 -13.88
C LEU A 196 -5.04 -7.19 -13.88
N CYS A 197 -4.69 -6.56 -12.77
CA CYS A 197 -3.34 -6.12 -12.48
C CYS A 197 -2.63 -7.14 -11.60
N ILE A 198 -1.40 -7.49 -11.97
CA ILE A 198 -0.49 -8.32 -11.18
C ILE A 198 0.73 -7.45 -10.86
N ALA A 199 0.92 -7.13 -9.58
CA ALA A 199 2.03 -6.33 -9.08
C ALA A 199 2.93 -7.22 -8.22
N THR A 200 4.14 -7.46 -8.67
CA THR A 200 5.07 -8.45 -8.10
C THR A 200 6.37 -7.76 -7.69
N ASP A 201 6.97 -8.21 -6.59
CA ASP A 201 8.27 -7.74 -6.05
C ASP A 201 8.37 -6.21 -5.96
N LEU A 202 7.31 -5.55 -5.53
CA LEU A 202 7.28 -4.09 -5.39
C LEU A 202 8.43 -3.59 -4.53
N THR A 203 9.12 -2.56 -5.00
CA THR A 203 10.33 -1.96 -4.42
C THR A 203 11.61 -2.81 -4.53
N LEU A 204 11.56 -3.97 -5.17
CA LEU A 204 12.70 -4.86 -5.36
C LEU A 204 13.23 -4.81 -6.80
N ALA A 205 14.43 -5.34 -7.04
CA ALA A 205 15.03 -5.37 -8.37
C ALA A 205 14.20 -6.15 -9.42
N GLY A 206 13.35 -7.08 -8.97
CA GLY A 206 12.44 -7.85 -9.81
C GLY A 206 11.06 -7.22 -10.00
N GLU A 207 10.87 -5.95 -9.60
CA GLU A 207 9.58 -5.28 -9.66
C GLU A 207 8.92 -5.35 -11.03
N SER A 208 7.65 -5.75 -11.04
CA SER A 208 6.82 -5.78 -12.24
C SER A 208 5.39 -5.43 -11.89
N VAL A 209 4.83 -4.44 -12.55
CA VAL A 209 3.40 -4.10 -12.46
C VAL A 209 2.82 -4.11 -13.87
N ARG A 210 1.83 -4.97 -14.10
CA ARG A 210 1.20 -5.08 -15.41
C ARG A 210 -0.30 -5.26 -15.27
N THR A 211 -1.04 -4.45 -16.01
CA THR A 211 -2.51 -4.50 -16.10
C THR A 211 -2.93 -4.84 -17.52
N GLN A 212 -3.78 -5.84 -17.65
CA GLN A 212 -4.41 -6.21 -18.93
C GLN A 212 -5.71 -6.97 -18.66
N ALA A 213 -6.51 -7.15 -19.70
CA ALA A 213 -7.69 -8.02 -19.64
C ALA A 213 -7.30 -9.47 -19.31
N VAL A 214 -8.18 -10.20 -18.63
CA VAL A 214 -7.99 -11.63 -18.30
C VAL A 214 -7.64 -12.44 -19.54
N ALA A 215 -8.27 -12.15 -20.69
CA ALA A 215 -7.95 -12.81 -21.97
C ALA A 215 -6.48 -12.64 -22.38
N GLY A 216 -5.89 -11.47 -22.13
CA GLY A 216 -4.49 -11.19 -22.45
C GLY A 216 -3.51 -12.00 -21.60
N TRP A 217 -3.83 -12.24 -20.33
CA TRP A 217 -3.00 -13.05 -19.43
C TRP A 217 -2.94 -14.53 -19.85
N LYS A 218 -4.00 -15.06 -20.48
CA LYS A 218 -4.04 -16.44 -21.00
C LYS A 218 -3.01 -16.70 -22.09
N ALA A 219 -2.61 -15.66 -22.83
CA ALA A 219 -1.63 -15.78 -23.92
C ALA A 219 -0.17 -15.83 -23.41
N ALA A 220 0.13 -15.19 -22.28
CA ALA A 220 1.48 -15.14 -21.71
C ALA A 220 1.40 -15.03 -20.19
N LEU A 221 1.56 -16.15 -19.50
CA LEU A 221 1.53 -16.22 -18.04
C LEU A 221 2.83 -15.64 -17.45
N PRO A 222 2.74 -14.81 -16.40
CA PRO A 222 3.92 -14.35 -15.68
C PRO A 222 4.46 -15.46 -14.76
N ASP A 223 5.77 -15.46 -14.52
CA ASP A 223 6.34 -16.26 -13.44
C ASP A 223 6.25 -15.49 -12.13
N ILE A 224 5.30 -15.88 -11.29
CA ILE A 224 5.03 -15.29 -9.97
C ILE A 224 5.18 -16.29 -8.84
N ASN A 225 5.76 -17.47 -9.13
CA ASN A 225 5.98 -18.49 -8.12
C ASN A 225 6.99 -18.00 -7.09
N ARG A 226 6.61 -18.08 -5.80
CA ARG A 226 7.42 -17.66 -4.65
C ARG A 226 7.82 -16.18 -4.64
N ARG A 227 7.10 -15.34 -5.38
CA ARG A 227 7.34 -13.90 -5.44
C ARG A 227 6.21 -13.16 -4.72
N PRO A 228 6.50 -12.20 -3.81
CA PRO A 228 5.48 -11.36 -3.20
C PRO A 228 4.64 -10.68 -4.28
N THR A 229 3.32 -10.88 -4.25
CA THR A 229 2.44 -10.42 -5.33
C THR A 229 1.14 -9.85 -4.76
N VAL A 230 0.70 -8.71 -5.30
CA VAL A 230 -0.62 -8.12 -5.08
C VAL A 230 -1.43 -8.26 -6.37
N PHE A 231 -2.66 -8.72 -6.23
CA PHE A 231 -3.62 -8.83 -7.33
C PHE A 231 -4.70 -7.77 -7.20
N LEU A 232 -5.01 -7.09 -8.32
CA LEU A 232 -6.08 -6.10 -8.37
C LEU A 232 -7.00 -6.42 -9.55
N LEU A 233 -8.28 -6.49 -9.28
CA LEU A 233 -9.30 -6.83 -10.26
C LEU A 233 -10.28 -5.67 -10.41
N GLN A 234 -10.61 -5.32 -11.66
CA GLN A 234 -11.66 -4.37 -11.99
C GLN A 234 -12.48 -4.87 -13.17
N ALA A 235 -13.73 -5.24 -12.91
CA ALA A 235 -14.66 -5.61 -13.95
C ALA A 235 -15.06 -4.41 -14.80
N GLN A 236 -15.18 -4.61 -16.12
CA GLN A 236 -15.69 -3.59 -17.03
C GLN A 236 -17.18 -3.37 -16.75
N GLY A 237 -17.54 -2.17 -16.28
CA GLY A 237 -18.93 -1.75 -16.17
C GLY A 237 -19.37 -1.07 -17.45
N SER A 238 -20.68 -0.99 -17.69
CA SER A 238 -21.24 -0.30 -18.85
C SER A 238 -20.89 1.19 -18.96
N ALA A 239 -20.21 1.76 -17.96
CA ALA A 239 -19.80 3.18 -17.89
C ALA A 239 -18.31 3.45 -18.14
N PHE A 240 -17.47 2.44 -18.30
CA PHE A 240 -16.03 2.62 -18.54
C PHE A 240 -15.68 2.23 -19.98
N SER A 241 -16.12 3.06 -20.96
CA SER A 241 -15.51 3.06 -22.26
C SER A 241 -14.13 3.70 -22.14
N ALA A 242 -13.06 2.95 -22.37
CA ALA A 242 -11.73 3.53 -22.51
C ALA A 242 -11.81 4.71 -23.52
N PRO A 243 -11.12 5.82 -23.28
CA PRO A 243 -11.08 6.90 -24.27
C PRO A 243 -10.45 6.33 -25.55
N THR A 244 -11.29 6.05 -26.55
CA THR A 244 -10.82 5.71 -27.90
C THR A 244 -10.08 6.93 -28.41
N GLY A 245 -8.75 6.86 -28.41
CA GLY A 245 -7.87 7.90 -28.91
C GLY A 245 -8.16 8.18 -30.38
N LYS A 246 -9.01 9.15 -30.63
CA LYS A 246 -9.03 9.94 -31.84
C LYS A 246 -8.77 11.39 -31.46
N THR A 247 -7.53 11.71 -31.20
CA THR A 247 -7.06 13.09 -31.25
C THR A 247 -6.91 13.51 -32.70
N SER A 248 -8.01 13.95 -33.29
CA SER A 248 -7.90 14.84 -34.45
C SER A 248 -7.62 16.24 -33.90
N HIS A 249 -6.37 16.60 -33.76
CA HIS A 249 -5.97 18.01 -33.67
C HIS A 249 -6.25 18.66 -35.00
N ALA A 250 -7.46 19.21 -35.19
CA ALA A 250 -7.71 20.25 -36.18
C ALA A 250 -7.03 21.51 -35.65
N ALA A 251 -5.90 21.85 -36.23
CA ALA A 251 -5.21 23.11 -36.00
C ALA A 251 -6.13 24.26 -36.51
N THR A 252 -6.63 25.07 -35.58
CA THR A 252 -7.30 26.32 -35.88
C THR A 252 -6.22 27.36 -36.28
N PRO A 253 -6.27 27.98 -37.45
CA PRO A 253 -5.29 28.97 -37.83
C PRO A 253 -5.44 30.24 -36.98
N PRO A 254 -4.35 30.98 -36.70
CA PRO A 254 -4.38 32.18 -35.87
C PRO A 254 -5.14 33.30 -36.54
N ARG A 255 -6.14 33.88 -35.86
CA ARG A 255 -6.85 35.09 -36.27
C ARG A 255 -5.88 36.28 -36.29
N SER A 256 -5.73 36.91 -37.44
CA SER A 256 -5.04 38.17 -37.66
C SER A 256 -5.71 39.31 -36.85
N ARG A 257 -4.95 40.00 -36.01
CA ARG A 257 -5.36 41.24 -35.34
C ARG A 257 -5.31 42.40 -36.32
N PRO A 258 -6.31 43.29 -36.35
CA PRO A 258 -6.21 44.54 -37.13
C PRO A 258 -5.27 45.53 -36.43
N ARG A 259 -4.40 46.13 -37.19
CA ARG A 259 -3.59 47.30 -36.81
C ARG A 259 -4.53 48.50 -36.64
N SER A 260 -4.52 49.15 -35.50
CA SER A 260 -5.06 50.50 -35.34
C SER A 260 -3.92 51.44 -34.93
N GLY A 261 -3.92 52.55 -35.66
CA GLY A 261 -2.87 53.50 -35.81
C GLY A 261 -2.60 54.39 -34.59
N ALA A 262 -1.50 55.02 -34.69
CA ALA A 262 -0.92 56.03 -33.83
C ALA A 262 -1.81 57.26 -33.64
N ARG A 263 -1.90 57.76 -32.40
CA ARG A 263 -1.98 59.21 -32.14
C ARG A 263 -1.19 59.58 -30.88
N SER A 264 -0.24 60.46 -31.09
CA SER A 264 0.55 61.20 -30.13
C SER A 264 -0.32 62.14 -29.29
N ALA A 265 -0.07 62.29 -28.02
CA ALA A 265 -0.23 63.52 -27.29
C ALA A 265 0.64 63.54 -26.01
N ARG A 266 1.47 64.53 -25.98
CA ARG A 266 2.36 64.99 -24.89
C ARG A 266 1.57 65.52 -23.67
N ARG A 267 2.27 65.60 -22.58
CA ARG A 267 2.20 66.39 -21.32
C ARG A 267 2.00 65.51 -20.11
N GLY A 268 2.68 65.62 -19.00
CA GLY A 268 3.60 66.62 -18.40
C GLY A 268 3.70 66.18 -16.96
N PHE A 269 4.90 66.18 -16.39
CA PHE A 269 5.16 66.03 -14.94
C PHE A 269 4.67 67.29 -14.22
N PRO A 270 4.36 67.26 -12.90
CA PRO A 270 5.39 67.51 -11.91
C PRO A 270 5.31 66.63 -10.64
N SER A 271 6.47 66.46 -10.11
CA SER A 271 7.00 66.35 -8.75
C SER A 271 6.05 66.76 -7.56
N GLU A 272 5.92 65.86 -6.57
CA GLU A 272 6.46 66.00 -5.22
C GLU A 272 6.54 64.58 -4.57
#